data_943a34f356df4dc1f49ca92a32300a57
#
_entry.id   943a34f356df4dc1f49ca92a32300a57
#
_cell.length_a   1.000
_cell.length_b   1.000
_cell.length_c   1.000
_cell.angle_alpha   90.00
_cell.angle_beta   90.00
_cell.angle_gamma   90.00
#
_symmetry.space_group_name_H-M   'P 1'
#
loop_
_entity.id
_entity.type
_entity.pdbx_description
1 polymer ?
#
loop_
_entity_poly.entity_id
_entity_poly.type
_entity_poly.pdbx_seq_one_letter_code
_entity_poly.pdbx_strand_id
1 'polypeptide(L)'
;MKKCLLFLCCLLLALPLLGSAEEEKALNLFTWELYVDDQTIQDFQKATGIKVNYATFDSNESMMTKLQLGGGSDYDVIIASDYAINILRKAGLLQKLDKAAITRYDSIDSVLLSPYFDPDNEYSVPYMSGTPLIVYNPDQVEIEITGYADLWDESLRDSVVVMDDGRNIIGITLKTMGYSFNITDDAILEKAAEKLNALRPNIRSFNSDTPDADLNSGECAVGYMYGQYASYAIMENPDLKVVYPKEGVGFGIDALVIPAGAKHPQNAHLFMDFLLQPEIAAQVAQAQQFRSPVPEALDYLPDEFKNNPAINIPSDILENNEFITDLGEYETKYQNIWSSMKLLDK
;
A
#
# COMPACT_ATOMS: atom_id res chain seq x y z
N MET A 1 -60.69 -55.70 -36.71
CA MET A 1 -59.67 -55.79 -35.65
C MET A 1 -58.43 -55.08 -36.09
N LYS A 2 -58.25 -53.78 -35.71
CA LYS A 2 -57.13 -52.97 -36.07
C LYS A 2 -56.27 -52.73 -34.77
N LYS A 3 -55.04 -53.26 -34.80
CA LYS A 3 -54.06 -53.07 -33.69
C LYS A 3 -53.41 -51.68 -33.89
N CYS A 4 -53.63 -50.76 -32.93
CA CYS A 4 -52.89 -49.55 -32.78
C CYS A 4 -51.55 -49.81 -32.09
N LEU A 5 -50.44 -49.54 -32.73
CA LEU A 5 -49.09 -49.57 -32.17
C LEU A 5 -48.77 -48.20 -31.69
N LEU A 6 -48.66 -47.99 -30.37
CA LEU A 6 -48.22 -46.78 -29.75
C LEU A 6 -46.67 -46.73 -29.83
N PHE A 7 -46.12 -45.75 -30.59
CA PHE A 7 -44.69 -45.47 -30.58
C PHE A 7 -44.42 -44.41 -29.49
N LEU A 8 -43.78 -44.84 -28.41
CA LEU A 8 -43.36 -43.98 -27.32
C LEU A 8 -41.98 -43.38 -27.71
N CYS A 9 -41.96 -42.13 -28.19
CA CYS A 9 -40.73 -41.40 -28.45
C CYS A 9 -40.15 -40.91 -27.10
N CYS A 10 -39.11 -41.57 -26.60
CA CYS A 10 -38.28 -41.05 -25.51
C CYS A 10 -37.43 -39.89 -26.05
N LEU A 11 -37.87 -38.69 -25.78
CA LEU A 11 -37.09 -37.46 -26.01
C LEU A 11 -36.05 -37.35 -24.89
N LEU A 12 -34.85 -37.86 -25.13
CA LEU A 12 -33.67 -37.58 -24.27
C LEU A 12 -33.33 -36.10 -24.41
N LEU A 13 -33.75 -35.29 -23.44
CA LEU A 13 -33.25 -33.94 -23.21
C LEU A 13 -31.78 -34.07 -22.79
N ALA A 14 -30.86 -33.93 -23.75
CA ALA A 14 -29.47 -33.65 -23.47
C ALA A 14 -29.39 -32.23 -22.90
N LEU A 15 -29.37 -32.11 -21.57
CA LEU A 15 -28.94 -30.92 -20.90
C LEU A 15 -27.47 -30.69 -21.32
N PRO A 16 -27.11 -29.53 -21.91
CA PRO A 16 -25.72 -29.21 -22.08
C PRO A 16 -25.11 -29.05 -20.67
N LEU A 17 -24.19 -29.93 -20.31
CA LEU A 17 -23.23 -29.64 -19.26
C LEU A 17 -22.51 -28.35 -19.69
N LEU A 18 -22.91 -27.22 -19.08
CA LEU A 18 -22.12 -26.03 -19.07
C LEU A 18 -20.86 -26.36 -18.24
N GLY A 19 -19.91 -27.05 -18.84
CA GLY A 19 -18.56 -27.07 -18.37
C GLY A 19 -18.07 -25.63 -18.48
N SER A 20 -17.76 -24.99 -17.37
CA SER A 20 -16.98 -23.75 -17.42
C SER A 20 -15.75 -24.05 -18.26
N ALA A 21 -15.59 -23.34 -19.38
CA ALA A 21 -14.36 -23.44 -20.14
C ALA A 21 -13.20 -23.13 -19.17
N GLU A 22 -12.21 -24.03 -19.12
CA GLU A 22 -11.01 -23.79 -18.33
C GLU A 22 -10.39 -22.47 -18.82
N GLU A 23 -10.08 -21.55 -17.90
CA GLU A 23 -9.47 -20.29 -18.26
C GLU A 23 -8.10 -20.53 -18.93
N GLU A 24 -7.73 -19.63 -19.83
CA GLU A 24 -6.38 -19.61 -20.38
C GLU A 24 -5.37 -19.54 -19.23
N LYS A 25 -4.27 -20.31 -19.34
CA LYS A 25 -3.21 -20.31 -18.33
C LYS A 25 -2.34 -19.03 -18.39
N ALA A 26 -2.98 -17.90 -18.22
CA ALA A 26 -2.37 -16.58 -18.21
C ALA A 26 -2.92 -15.73 -17.06
N LEU A 27 -2.09 -14.84 -16.53
CA LEU A 27 -2.45 -13.81 -15.55
C LEU A 27 -1.79 -12.52 -15.95
N ASN A 28 -2.57 -11.46 -16.13
CA ASN A 28 -2.06 -10.12 -16.43
C ASN A 28 -2.04 -9.29 -15.13
N LEU A 29 -0.85 -9.17 -14.56
CA LEU A 29 -0.60 -8.40 -13.33
C LEU A 29 -0.22 -6.96 -13.69
N PHE A 30 -0.84 -5.98 -13.03
CA PHE A 30 -0.57 -4.56 -13.21
C PHE A 30 -0.28 -3.89 -11.87
N THR A 31 0.95 -3.40 -11.66
CA THR A 31 1.40 -2.86 -10.38
C THR A 31 2.58 -1.91 -10.59
N TRP A 32 3.17 -1.39 -9.53
CA TRP A 32 4.42 -0.65 -9.58
C TRP A 32 5.60 -1.53 -10.00
N GLU A 33 6.64 -0.91 -10.51
CA GLU A 33 7.87 -1.61 -10.86
C GLU A 33 8.48 -2.28 -9.60
N LEU A 34 8.97 -3.51 -9.76
CA LEU A 34 9.59 -4.33 -8.71
C LEU A 34 8.72 -4.62 -7.48
N TYR A 35 7.41 -4.36 -7.54
CA TYR A 35 6.53 -4.49 -6.39
C TYR A 35 6.16 -5.94 -6.05
N VAL A 36 6.27 -6.84 -7.01
CA VAL A 36 6.29 -8.30 -6.80
C VAL A 36 7.61 -8.80 -7.37
N ASP A 37 8.43 -9.43 -6.54
CA ASP A 37 9.75 -9.87 -6.93
C ASP A 37 9.70 -11.05 -7.94
N ASP A 38 10.74 -11.16 -8.76
CA ASP A 38 10.83 -12.17 -9.82
C ASP A 38 10.74 -13.60 -9.29
N GLN A 39 11.24 -13.87 -8.10
CA GLN A 39 11.19 -15.20 -7.50
C GLN A 39 9.76 -15.60 -7.16
N THR A 40 8.98 -14.69 -6.56
CA THR A 40 7.56 -14.90 -6.27
C THR A 40 6.75 -15.19 -7.53
N ILE A 41 7.02 -14.46 -8.63
CA ILE A 41 6.39 -14.71 -9.94
C ILE A 41 6.77 -16.10 -10.46
N GLN A 42 8.04 -16.48 -10.41
CA GLN A 42 8.52 -17.79 -10.88
C GLN A 42 7.92 -18.93 -10.07
N ASP A 43 7.82 -18.80 -8.76
CA ASP A 43 7.24 -19.80 -7.87
C ASP A 43 5.76 -20.00 -8.14
N PHE A 44 4.99 -18.93 -8.36
CA PHE A 44 3.61 -19.02 -8.80
C PHE A 44 3.47 -19.75 -10.14
N GLN A 45 4.26 -19.35 -11.15
CA GLN A 45 4.23 -20.00 -12.47
C GLN A 45 4.59 -21.48 -12.40
N LYS A 46 5.58 -21.84 -11.58
CA LYS A 46 6.00 -23.23 -11.36
C LYS A 46 4.92 -24.04 -10.64
N ALA A 47 4.25 -23.47 -9.65
CA ALA A 47 3.23 -24.15 -8.86
C ALA A 47 1.93 -24.39 -9.66
N THR A 48 1.56 -23.45 -10.54
CA THR A 48 0.25 -23.46 -11.21
C THR A 48 0.30 -23.77 -12.71
N GLY A 49 1.43 -23.53 -13.35
CA GLY A 49 1.57 -23.54 -14.81
C GLY A 49 0.93 -22.32 -15.48
N ILE A 50 0.50 -21.31 -14.72
CA ILE A 50 -0.08 -20.07 -15.22
C ILE A 50 1.04 -19.09 -15.50
N LYS A 51 1.12 -18.57 -16.74
CA LYS A 51 2.10 -17.56 -17.13
C LYS A 51 1.67 -16.19 -16.60
N VAL A 52 2.54 -15.48 -15.90
CA VAL A 52 2.31 -14.10 -15.47
C VAL A 52 2.88 -13.13 -16.51
N ASN A 53 2.03 -12.23 -17.01
CA ASN A 53 2.42 -11.08 -17.82
C ASN A 53 2.44 -9.87 -16.87
N TYR A 54 3.63 -9.35 -16.62
CA TYR A 54 3.86 -8.25 -15.67
C TYR A 54 3.85 -6.91 -16.43
N ALA A 55 2.98 -5.99 -16.03
CA ALA A 55 2.91 -4.63 -16.54
C ALA A 55 3.00 -3.64 -15.37
N THR A 56 3.59 -2.47 -15.63
CA THR A 56 3.84 -1.46 -14.59
C THR A 56 3.15 -0.14 -14.87
N PHE A 57 2.94 0.62 -13.80
CA PHE A 57 2.53 2.02 -13.83
C PHE A 57 3.38 2.85 -12.86
N ASP A 58 3.45 4.15 -13.14
CA ASP A 58 4.26 5.10 -12.37
C ASP A 58 3.43 5.83 -11.30
N SER A 59 2.09 5.84 -11.45
CA SER A 59 1.17 6.48 -10.51
C SER A 59 -0.22 5.83 -10.53
N ASN A 60 -0.94 5.91 -9.41
CA ASN A 60 -2.33 5.47 -9.33
C ASN A 60 -3.22 6.19 -10.35
N GLU A 61 -2.95 7.47 -10.66
CA GLU A 61 -3.69 8.27 -11.63
C GLU A 61 -3.52 7.72 -13.04
N SER A 62 -2.30 7.35 -13.44
CA SER A 62 -2.02 6.73 -14.72
C SER A 62 -2.68 5.35 -14.84
N MET A 63 -2.66 4.56 -13.77
CA MET A 63 -3.33 3.27 -13.68
C MET A 63 -4.85 3.42 -13.80
N MET A 64 -5.47 4.31 -13.03
CA MET A 64 -6.92 4.57 -13.08
C MET A 64 -7.37 5.04 -14.47
N THR A 65 -6.58 5.90 -15.12
CA THR A 65 -6.86 6.36 -16.48
C THR A 65 -6.88 5.21 -17.48
N LYS A 66 -5.91 4.29 -17.42
CA LYS A 66 -5.87 3.11 -18.28
C LYS A 66 -7.08 2.20 -18.06
N LEU A 67 -7.50 1.98 -16.81
CA LEU A 67 -8.69 1.18 -16.53
C LEU A 67 -9.98 1.84 -17.05
N GLN A 68 -10.14 3.15 -16.87
CA GLN A 68 -11.30 3.88 -17.36
C GLN A 68 -11.43 3.83 -18.89
N LEU A 69 -10.31 3.95 -19.61
CA LEU A 69 -10.28 3.91 -21.08
C LEU A 69 -10.50 2.51 -21.64
N GLY A 70 -9.94 1.47 -21.00
CA GLY A 70 -9.94 0.09 -21.49
C GLY A 70 -10.98 -0.82 -20.83
N GLY A 71 -11.79 -0.32 -19.87
CA GLY A 71 -12.72 -1.15 -19.10
C GLY A 71 -12.05 -2.21 -18.24
N GLY A 72 -10.73 -2.13 -18.05
CA GLY A 72 -9.95 -3.05 -17.22
C GLY A 72 -9.72 -4.45 -17.84
N SER A 73 -10.11 -4.67 -19.10
CA SER A 73 -10.04 -6.00 -19.75
C SER A 73 -8.63 -6.48 -20.11
N ASP A 74 -7.62 -5.63 -19.96
CA ASP A 74 -6.22 -5.96 -20.24
C ASP A 74 -5.47 -6.50 -19.02
N TYR A 75 -6.10 -6.43 -17.84
CA TYR A 75 -5.51 -6.81 -16.56
C TYR A 75 -6.44 -7.73 -15.78
N ASP A 76 -5.85 -8.65 -15.03
CA ASP A 76 -6.57 -9.60 -14.18
C ASP A 76 -6.41 -9.31 -12.70
N VAL A 77 -5.23 -8.81 -12.32
CA VAL A 77 -4.94 -8.35 -10.95
C VAL A 77 -4.25 -6.98 -11.01
N ILE A 78 -4.68 -6.09 -10.13
CA ILE A 78 -4.01 -4.82 -9.87
C ILE A 78 -3.61 -4.79 -8.41
N ILE A 79 -2.39 -4.30 -8.11
CA ILE A 79 -2.02 -3.92 -6.74
C ILE A 79 -1.97 -2.40 -6.72
N ALA A 80 -2.80 -1.78 -5.89
CA ALA A 80 -2.96 -0.34 -5.86
C ALA A 80 -3.12 0.16 -4.43
N SER A 81 -2.92 1.46 -4.24
CA SER A 81 -3.11 2.11 -2.96
C SER A 81 -4.60 2.25 -2.61
N ASP A 82 -4.86 2.28 -1.34
CA ASP A 82 -6.17 2.32 -0.71
C ASP A 82 -7.12 3.39 -1.28
N TYR A 83 -6.65 4.64 -1.47
CA TYR A 83 -7.49 5.72 -2.02
C TYR A 83 -7.90 5.42 -3.47
N ALA A 84 -6.99 4.86 -4.29
CA ALA A 84 -7.28 4.50 -5.67
C ALA A 84 -8.30 3.36 -5.73
N ILE A 85 -8.16 2.35 -4.86
CA ILE A 85 -9.14 1.26 -4.74
C ILE A 85 -10.51 1.80 -4.37
N ASN A 86 -10.61 2.77 -3.44
CA ASN A 86 -11.87 3.41 -3.08
C ASN A 86 -12.55 4.11 -4.28
N ILE A 87 -11.75 4.82 -5.10
CA ILE A 87 -12.24 5.48 -6.31
C ILE A 87 -12.73 4.45 -7.33
N LEU A 88 -11.91 3.42 -7.62
CA LEU A 88 -12.25 2.36 -8.58
C LEU A 88 -13.50 1.58 -8.17
N ARG A 89 -13.62 1.24 -6.86
CA ARG A 89 -14.79 0.53 -6.32
C ARG A 89 -16.05 1.37 -6.48
N LYS A 90 -16.02 2.65 -6.10
CA LYS A 90 -17.16 3.56 -6.25
C LYS A 90 -17.56 3.79 -7.71
N ALA A 91 -16.60 3.75 -8.62
CA ALA A 91 -16.83 3.84 -10.06
C ALA A 91 -17.36 2.55 -10.70
N GLY A 92 -17.46 1.45 -9.94
CA GLY A 92 -17.89 0.14 -10.47
C GLY A 92 -16.86 -0.52 -11.40
N LEU A 93 -15.58 -0.16 -11.27
CA LEU A 93 -14.49 -0.68 -12.09
C LEU A 93 -13.81 -1.92 -11.51
N LEU A 94 -14.25 -2.38 -10.33
CA LEU A 94 -13.78 -3.60 -9.68
C LEU A 94 -14.91 -4.63 -9.61
N GLN A 95 -14.56 -5.92 -9.68
CA GLN A 95 -15.50 -7.00 -9.37
C GLN A 95 -15.32 -7.48 -7.93
N LYS A 96 -16.39 -8.05 -7.39
CA LYS A 96 -16.33 -8.68 -6.06
C LYS A 96 -15.50 -9.95 -6.10
N LEU A 97 -14.78 -10.19 -5.02
CA LEU A 97 -14.01 -11.41 -4.83
C LEU A 97 -14.93 -12.62 -4.56
N ASP A 98 -14.58 -13.75 -5.14
CA ASP A 98 -15.07 -15.05 -4.69
C ASP A 98 -14.16 -15.52 -3.53
N LYS A 99 -14.57 -15.21 -2.30
CA LYS A 99 -13.80 -15.59 -1.10
C LYS A 99 -13.65 -17.10 -0.95
N ALA A 100 -14.56 -17.91 -1.53
CA ALA A 100 -14.43 -19.36 -1.50
C ALA A 100 -13.25 -19.87 -2.35
N ALA A 101 -12.82 -19.08 -3.35
CA ALA A 101 -11.65 -19.37 -4.15
C ALA A 101 -10.32 -18.90 -3.49
N ILE A 102 -10.39 -18.08 -2.44
CA ILE A 102 -9.22 -17.62 -1.65
C ILE A 102 -9.23 -18.37 -0.31
N THR A 103 -8.71 -19.59 -0.32
CA THR A 103 -8.83 -20.52 0.82
C THR A 103 -8.12 -20.02 2.08
N ARG A 104 -7.16 -19.10 1.92
CA ARG A 104 -6.37 -18.50 2.99
C ARG A 104 -6.83 -17.11 3.41
N TYR A 105 -8.02 -16.68 2.96
CA TYR A 105 -8.52 -15.35 3.31
C TYR A 105 -8.58 -15.11 4.83
N ASP A 106 -8.91 -16.14 5.60
CA ASP A 106 -9.00 -16.08 7.06
C ASP A 106 -7.63 -16.00 7.78
N SER A 107 -6.51 -16.15 7.04
CA SER A 107 -5.15 -15.94 7.58
C SER A 107 -4.71 -14.47 7.61
N ILE A 108 -5.52 -13.58 7.02
CA ILE A 108 -5.22 -12.15 6.99
C ILE A 108 -5.38 -11.54 8.39
N ASP A 109 -4.41 -10.73 8.80
CA ASP A 109 -4.47 -10.00 10.06
C ASP A 109 -5.75 -9.14 10.13
N SER A 110 -6.54 -9.35 11.17
CA SER A 110 -7.83 -8.68 11.36
C SER A 110 -7.73 -7.16 11.39
N VAL A 111 -6.58 -6.60 11.77
CA VAL A 111 -6.33 -5.15 11.77
C VAL A 111 -6.36 -4.54 10.36
N LEU A 112 -6.14 -5.35 9.33
CA LEU A 112 -6.14 -4.94 7.92
C LEU A 112 -7.50 -5.16 7.24
N LEU A 113 -8.46 -5.75 7.93
CA LEU A 113 -9.79 -6.04 7.40
C LEU A 113 -10.77 -4.90 7.67
N SER A 114 -11.81 -4.83 6.84
CA SER A 114 -12.85 -3.79 6.89
C SER A 114 -12.33 -2.35 6.83
N PRO A 115 -11.31 -2.06 5.98
CA PRO A 115 -10.80 -0.72 5.83
C PRO A 115 -11.84 0.21 5.18
N TYR A 116 -11.66 1.52 5.30
CA TYR A 116 -12.61 2.53 4.75
C TYR A 116 -12.87 2.37 3.25
N PHE A 117 -11.90 1.85 2.51
CA PHE A 117 -12.00 1.67 1.06
C PHE A 117 -12.71 0.36 0.66
N ASP A 118 -12.82 -0.61 1.56
CA ASP A 118 -13.54 -1.88 1.35
C ASP A 118 -14.15 -2.39 2.67
N PRO A 119 -15.16 -1.69 3.25
CA PRO A 119 -15.67 -1.95 4.60
C PRO A 119 -16.31 -3.32 4.76
N ASP A 120 -16.75 -3.93 3.67
CA ASP A 120 -17.37 -5.27 3.67
C ASP A 120 -16.37 -6.39 3.28
N ASN A 121 -15.12 -6.01 3.00
CA ASN A 121 -14.06 -6.91 2.52
C ASN A 121 -14.46 -7.69 1.26
N GLU A 122 -15.16 -7.05 0.33
CA GLU A 122 -15.71 -7.71 -0.85
C GLU A 122 -14.85 -7.57 -2.10
N TYR A 123 -13.88 -6.63 -2.14
CA TYR A 123 -13.18 -6.25 -3.36
C TYR A 123 -11.68 -6.41 -3.31
N SER A 124 -11.09 -6.51 -2.12
CA SER A 124 -9.65 -6.41 -1.96
C SER A 124 -9.06 -7.49 -1.05
N VAL A 125 -7.80 -7.83 -1.33
CA VAL A 125 -6.93 -8.62 -0.45
C VAL A 125 -5.75 -7.74 -0.09
N PRO A 126 -5.52 -7.41 1.20
CA PRO A 126 -4.35 -6.68 1.64
C PRO A 126 -3.06 -7.35 1.14
N TYR A 127 -2.15 -6.54 0.62
CA TYR A 127 -0.85 -7.00 0.13
C TYR A 127 0.28 -6.51 1.01
N MET A 128 0.31 -5.22 1.27
CA MET A 128 1.27 -4.58 2.17
C MET A 128 0.59 -3.49 2.98
N SER A 129 1.15 -3.20 4.14
CA SER A 129 0.73 -2.08 4.95
C SER A 129 1.92 -1.40 5.58
N GLY A 130 1.84 -0.10 5.75
CA GLY A 130 2.94 0.65 6.31
C GLY A 130 2.56 2.04 6.79
N THR A 131 3.49 2.64 7.48
CA THR A 131 3.41 4.02 7.96
C THR A 131 4.75 4.71 7.76
N PRO A 132 4.77 5.97 7.35
CA PRO A 132 5.98 6.78 7.42
C PRO A 132 6.39 7.03 8.87
N LEU A 133 7.69 6.97 9.12
CA LEU A 133 8.27 7.07 10.45
C LEU A 133 9.36 8.14 10.51
N ILE A 134 9.63 8.63 11.70
CA ILE A 134 10.82 9.43 11.96
C ILE A 134 11.94 8.48 12.35
N VAL A 135 13.11 8.67 11.73
CA VAL A 135 14.36 7.98 12.10
C VAL A 135 15.41 9.04 12.36
N TYR A 136 16.19 8.91 13.43
CA TYR A 136 17.24 9.89 13.72
C TYR A 136 18.50 9.27 14.29
N ASN A 137 19.61 9.94 14.09
CA ASN A 137 20.90 9.59 14.69
C ASN A 137 21.05 10.30 16.04
N PRO A 138 21.03 9.56 17.17
CA PRO A 138 21.08 10.16 18.50
C PRO A 138 22.43 10.85 18.80
N ASP A 139 23.50 10.52 18.06
CA ASP A 139 24.80 11.17 18.23
C ASP A 139 24.91 12.53 17.52
N GLN A 140 23.96 12.84 16.62
CA GLN A 140 23.91 14.09 15.85
C GLN A 140 22.78 15.03 16.29
N VAL A 141 21.89 14.60 17.18
CA VAL A 141 20.72 15.33 17.63
C VAL A 141 20.82 15.62 19.13
N GLU A 142 20.71 16.91 19.51
CA GLU A 142 20.84 17.34 20.91
C GLU A 142 19.54 17.16 21.73
N ILE A 143 18.40 16.98 21.03
CA ILE A 143 17.07 16.82 21.63
C ILE A 143 16.58 15.37 21.53
N GLU A 144 15.68 14.98 22.42
CA GLU A 144 14.93 13.74 22.26
C GLU A 144 13.76 13.96 21.30
N ILE A 145 13.72 13.20 20.20
CA ILE A 145 12.62 13.25 19.23
C ILE A 145 11.54 12.25 19.65
N THR A 146 10.32 12.74 19.92
CA THR A 146 9.17 11.97 20.38
C THR A 146 7.95 12.09 19.47
N GLY A 147 8.00 13.03 18.53
CA GLY A 147 6.89 13.27 17.60
C GLY A 147 7.21 14.24 16.49
N TYR A 148 6.22 14.51 15.67
CA TYR A 148 6.37 15.40 14.54
C TYR A 148 6.73 16.83 14.92
N ALA A 149 6.20 17.33 16.07
CA ALA A 149 6.45 18.69 16.49
C ALA A 149 7.94 18.99 16.72
N ASP A 150 8.72 17.98 17.07
CA ASP A 150 10.14 18.12 17.35
C ASP A 150 10.96 18.42 16.06
N LEU A 151 10.42 18.13 14.87
CA LEU A 151 11.06 18.48 13.59
C LEU A 151 11.20 19.99 13.37
N TRP A 152 10.43 20.82 14.09
CA TRP A 152 10.50 22.29 14.04
C TRP A 152 11.52 22.89 15.00
N ASP A 153 12.26 22.07 15.75
CA ASP A 153 13.29 22.59 16.67
C ASP A 153 14.43 23.24 15.88
N GLU A 154 14.88 24.42 16.33
CA GLU A 154 15.90 25.20 15.63
C GLU A 154 17.28 24.50 15.60
N SER A 155 17.54 23.56 16.52
CA SER A 155 18.77 22.76 16.53
C SER A 155 18.88 21.82 15.33
N LEU A 156 17.76 21.51 14.67
CA LEU A 156 17.70 20.66 13.48
C LEU A 156 17.89 21.44 12.16
N ARG A 157 18.34 22.69 12.23
CA ARG A 157 18.52 23.50 11.03
C ARG A 157 19.41 22.81 9.99
N ASP A 158 18.91 22.73 8.72
CA ASP A 158 19.58 22.11 7.57
C ASP A 158 20.09 20.68 7.83
N SER A 159 19.33 19.88 8.58
CA SER A 159 19.73 18.51 8.95
C SER A 159 18.62 17.47 8.83
N VAL A 160 17.46 17.84 8.27
CA VAL A 160 16.32 16.94 8.12
C VAL A 160 16.13 16.52 6.66
N VAL A 161 16.06 15.23 6.39
CA VAL A 161 15.55 14.71 5.12
C VAL A 161 14.07 14.36 5.27
N VAL A 162 13.25 14.80 4.32
CA VAL A 162 11.84 14.43 4.23
C VAL A 162 11.52 13.85 2.87
N MET A 163 10.55 12.93 2.81
CA MET A 163 10.03 12.45 1.54
C MET A 163 9.45 13.61 0.72
N ASP A 164 9.57 13.58 -0.60
CA ASP A 164 8.94 14.55 -1.50
C ASP A 164 7.46 14.22 -1.73
N ASP A 165 6.70 14.24 -0.65
CA ASP A 165 5.27 13.92 -0.62
C ASP A 165 4.50 14.96 0.19
N GLY A 166 3.84 15.86 -0.54
CA GLY A 166 3.08 16.96 0.07
C GLY A 166 1.95 16.51 0.97
N ARG A 167 1.30 15.37 0.67
CA ARG A 167 0.20 14.84 1.49
C ARG A 167 0.71 14.44 2.88
N ASN A 168 1.82 13.71 2.92
CA ASN A 168 2.44 13.31 4.18
C ASN A 168 2.97 14.52 4.96
N ILE A 169 3.70 15.43 4.32
CA ILE A 169 4.36 16.55 5.03
C ILE A 169 3.35 17.60 5.53
N ILE A 170 2.33 17.93 4.75
CA ILE A 170 1.22 18.77 5.23
C ILE A 170 0.43 18.03 6.31
N GLY A 171 0.24 16.72 6.14
CA GLY A 171 -0.46 15.88 7.12
C GLY A 171 0.22 15.89 8.50
N ILE A 172 1.54 15.68 8.58
CA ILE A 172 2.26 15.77 9.86
C ILE A 172 2.22 17.19 10.45
N THR A 173 2.22 18.22 9.59
CA THR A 173 2.03 19.60 10.05
C THR A 173 0.66 19.77 10.71
N LEU A 174 -0.40 19.28 10.10
CA LEU A 174 -1.76 19.27 10.64
C LEU A 174 -1.83 18.48 11.96
N LYS A 175 -1.20 17.32 12.05
CA LYS A 175 -1.13 16.51 13.28
C LYS A 175 -0.51 17.29 14.43
N THR A 176 0.57 18.04 14.20
CA THR A 176 1.17 18.91 15.23
C THR A 176 0.26 20.04 15.70
N MET A 177 -0.81 20.33 14.95
CA MET A 177 -1.83 21.32 15.29
C MET A 177 -3.08 20.66 15.90
N GLY A 178 -3.09 19.33 16.08
CA GLY A 178 -4.21 18.56 16.61
C GLY A 178 -5.32 18.26 15.60
N TYR A 179 -5.03 18.36 14.31
CA TYR A 179 -5.98 18.07 13.23
C TYR A 179 -5.73 16.72 12.56
N SER A 180 -6.70 16.27 11.78
CA SER A 180 -6.63 15.10 10.89
C SER A 180 -5.65 15.34 9.73
N PHE A 181 -5.04 14.25 9.19
CA PHE A 181 -4.31 14.29 7.91
C PHE A 181 -5.18 14.75 6.74
N ASN A 182 -6.50 14.63 6.85
CA ASN A 182 -7.46 14.77 5.75
C ASN A 182 -8.33 16.04 5.87
N ILE A 183 -7.77 17.13 6.36
CA ILE A 183 -8.51 18.40 6.51
C ILE A 183 -8.86 18.99 5.14
N THR A 184 -10.13 19.41 5.02
CA THR A 184 -10.69 20.13 3.86
C THR A 184 -11.29 21.48 4.28
N ASP A 185 -10.62 22.18 5.20
CA ASP A 185 -10.99 23.52 5.68
C ASP A 185 -9.92 24.53 5.28
N ASP A 186 -10.33 25.56 4.55
CA ASP A 186 -9.42 26.56 4.00
C ASP A 186 -8.66 27.34 5.07
N ALA A 187 -9.32 27.73 6.16
CA ALA A 187 -8.68 28.51 7.21
C ALA A 187 -7.67 27.69 8.03
N ILE A 188 -7.92 26.40 8.17
CA ILE A 188 -6.98 25.47 8.82
C ILE A 188 -5.77 25.24 7.91
N LEU A 189 -6.01 25.03 6.60
CA LEU A 189 -4.93 24.81 5.62
C LEU A 189 -4.03 26.04 5.45
N GLU A 190 -4.58 27.26 5.52
CA GLU A 190 -3.77 28.48 5.53
C GLU A 190 -2.81 28.53 6.74
N LYS A 191 -3.30 28.21 7.94
CA LYS A 191 -2.47 28.13 9.15
C LYS A 191 -1.44 26.99 9.05
N ALA A 192 -1.83 25.86 8.47
CA ALA A 192 -0.91 24.74 8.25
C ALA A 192 0.20 25.14 7.27
N ALA A 193 -0.11 25.89 6.21
CA ALA A 193 0.88 26.40 5.28
C ALA A 193 1.89 27.34 5.97
N GLU A 194 1.41 28.27 6.82
CA GLU A 194 2.29 29.15 7.62
C GLU A 194 3.23 28.34 8.52
N LYS A 195 2.68 27.34 9.24
CA LYS A 195 3.48 26.47 10.11
C LYS A 195 4.45 25.61 9.31
N LEU A 196 4.03 25.07 8.17
CA LEU A 196 4.89 24.29 7.28
C LEU A 196 6.06 25.12 6.75
N ASN A 197 5.83 26.40 6.39
CA ASN A 197 6.89 27.31 5.96
C ASN A 197 7.98 27.49 7.03
N ALA A 198 7.61 27.43 8.32
CA ALA A 198 8.56 27.48 9.42
C ALA A 198 9.44 26.23 9.55
N LEU A 199 9.04 25.10 8.95
CA LEU A 199 9.87 23.87 8.88
C LEU A 199 10.97 23.99 7.83
N ARG A 200 10.78 24.81 6.79
CA ARG A 200 11.68 24.90 5.63
C ARG A 200 13.16 25.06 5.97
N PRO A 201 13.58 25.90 6.94
CA PRO A 201 14.98 26.03 7.33
C PRO A 201 15.63 24.76 7.85
N ASN A 202 14.85 23.82 8.42
CA ASN A 202 15.36 22.57 8.95
C ASN A 202 15.52 21.49 7.87
N ILE A 203 14.77 21.60 6.75
CA ILE A 203 14.82 20.64 5.67
C ILE A 203 16.08 20.87 4.82
N ARG A 204 16.96 19.85 4.83
CA ARG A 204 18.14 19.79 3.98
C ARG A 204 17.81 19.20 2.62
N SER A 205 17.07 18.09 2.60
CA SER A 205 16.80 17.31 1.40
C SER A 205 15.30 16.91 1.31
N PHE A 206 14.76 16.96 0.09
CA PHE A 206 13.51 16.31 -0.30
C PHE A 206 13.88 15.07 -1.11
N ASN A 207 13.77 13.89 -0.51
CA ASN A 207 14.25 12.65 -1.11
C ASN A 207 13.26 11.51 -0.81
N SER A 208 12.59 11.01 -1.84
CA SER A 208 11.69 9.84 -1.74
C SER A 208 12.35 8.55 -2.21
N ASP A 209 13.54 8.63 -2.84
CA ASP A 209 14.15 7.47 -3.49
C ASP A 209 15.17 6.78 -2.59
N THR A 210 15.98 7.54 -1.85
CA THR A 210 17.08 7.03 -1.00
C THR A 210 17.27 7.89 0.26
N PRO A 211 16.21 8.19 1.04
CA PRO A 211 16.33 9.03 2.24
C PRO A 211 17.15 8.37 3.35
N ASP A 212 17.22 7.04 3.36
CA ASP A 212 18.07 6.22 4.22
C ASP A 212 19.56 6.50 3.98
N ALA A 213 19.97 6.68 2.73
CA ALA A 213 21.35 7.02 2.39
C ALA A 213 21.75 8.41 2.91
N ASP A 214 20.85 9.42 2.84
CA ASP A 214 21.10 10.76 3.39
C ASP A 214 21.33 10.69 4.91
N LEU A 215 20.61 9.79 5.60
CA LEU A 215 20.74 9.59 7.04
C LEU A 215 22.01 8.79 7.40
N ASN A 216 22.28 7.69 6.70
CA ASN A 216 23.41 6.79 6.97
C ASN A 216 24.76 7.44 6.62
N SER A 217 24.81 8.32 5.62
CA SER A 217 26.01 9.09 5.32
C SER A 217 26.30 10.16 6.36
N GLY A 218 25.35 10.50 7.25
CA GLY A 218 25.43 11.59 8.21
C GLY A 218 25.20 12.97 7.58
N GLU A 219 24.75 13.03 6.33
CA GLU A 219 24.36 14.28 5.67
C GLU A 219 23.12 14.90 6.32
N CYS A 220 22.18 14.06 6.75
CA CYS A 220 21.04 14.43 7.56
C CYS A 220 21.09 13.71 8.93
N ALA A 221 20.67 14.40 9.98
CA ALA A 221 20.61 13.84 11.33
C ALA A 221 19.25 13.20 11.63
N VAL A 222 18.20 13.64 10.93
CA VAL A 222 16.81 13.18 11.10
C VAL A 222 16.20 12.94 9.74
N GLY A 223 15.44 11.85 9.59
CA GLY A 223 14.65 11.54 8.41
C GLY A 223 13.18 11.29 8.76
N TYR A 224 12.27 11.81 7.93
CA TYR A 224 10.88 11.37 7.89
C TYR A 224 10.65 10.67 6.55
N MET A 225 10.45 9.35 6.60
CA MET A 225 10.50 8.47 5.43
C MET A 225 9.53 7.30 5.55
N TYR A 226 9.22 6.65 4.43
CA TYR A 226 8.42 5.41 4.43
C TYR A 226 9.13 4.29 5.22
N GLY A 227 8.34 3.41 5.83
CA GLY A 227 8.82 2.33 6.69
C GLY A 227 9.88 1.45 6.05
N GLN A 228 9.83 1.22 4.74
CA GLN A 228 10.85 0.51 3.97
C GLN A 228 12.23 1.16 4.08
N TYR A 229 12.31 2.48 3.87
CA TYR A 229 13.58 3.20 3.97
C TYR A 229 14.05 3.35 5.42
N ALA A 230 13.11 3.48 6.36
CA ALA A 230 13.42 3.42 7.78
C ALA A 230 14.04 2.06 8.15
N SER A 231 13.52 0.97 7.55
CA SER A 231 14.10 -0.37 7.71
C SER A 231 15.52 -0.45 7.14
N TYR A 232 15.76 0.03 5.93
CA TYR A 232 17.10 0.03 5.33
C TYR A 232 18.07 0.87 6.16
N ALA A 233 17.66 2.04 6.64
CA ALA A 233 18.49 2.89 7.47
C ALA A 233 19.00 2.17 8.72
N ILE A 234 18.11 1.53 9.49
CA ILE A 234 18.50 0.82 10.74
C ILE A 234 19.20 -0.52 10.50
N MET A 235 18.97 -1.17 9.36
CA MET A 235 19.72 -2.37 8.98
C MET A 235 21.19 -2.03 8.68
N GLU A 236 21.47 -0.88 8.08
CA GLU A 236 22.82 -0.41 7.81
C GLU A 236 23.46 0.21 9.06
N ASN A 237 22.68 0.99 9.85
CA ASN A 237 23.15 1.62 11.08
C ASN A 237 22.20 1.32 12.26
N PRO A 238 22.46 0.27 13.04
CA PRO A 238 21.62 -0.13 14.18
C PRO A 238 21.57 0.87 15.35
N ASP A 239 22.44 1.89 15.37
CA ASP A 239 22.44 2.93 16.40
C ASP A 239 21.37 4.00 16.15
N LEU A 240 20.77 4.03 14.95
CA LEU A 240 19.66 4.90 14.64
C LEU A 240 18.42 4.55 15.46
N LYS A 241 17.62 5.56 15.77
CA LYS A 241 16.37 5.40 16.52
C LYS A 241 15.15 5.64 15.64
N VAL A 242 14.21 4.70 15.70
CA VAL A 242 12.88 4.83 15.11
C VAL A 242 11.95 5.46 16.13
N VAL A 243 11.15 6.44 15.70
CA VAL A 243 10.17 7.13 16.53
C VAL A 243 8.76 6.88 15.98
N TYR A 244 7.88 6.46 16.86
CA TYR A 244 6.44 6.44 16.64
C TYR A 244 5.87 7.76 17.15
N PRO A 245 5.48 8.70 16.26
CA PRO A 245 5.08 10.03 16.68
C PRO A 245 3.88 10.02 17.64
N LYS A 246 4.00 10.73 18.74
CA LYS A 246 2.94 10.85 19.78
C LYS A 246 1.65 11.48 19.25
N GLU A 247 1.71 12.20 18.14
CA GLU A 247 0.55 12.81 17.48
C GLU A 247 -0.28 11.79 16.68
N GLY A 248 0.18 10.54 16.59
CA GLY A 248 -0.40 9.47 15.78
C GLY A 248 0.19 9.39 14.38
N VAL A 249 0.12 8.22 13.78
CA VAL A 249 0.75 7.91 12.49
C VAL A 249 -0.23 7.94 11.34
N GLY A 250 0.27 8.34 10.16
CA GLY A 250 -0.41 8.07 8.90
C GLY A 250 -0.27 6.59 8.55
N PHE A 251 -1.29 6.00 7.95
CA PHE A 251 -1.30 4.60 7.61
C PHE A 251 -1.83 4.38 6.19
N GLY A 252 -1.27 3.41 5.48
CA GLY A 252 -1.70 3.02 4.15
C GLY A 252 -1.71 1.51 3.99
N ILE A 253 -2.61 1.03 3.14
CA ILE A 253 -2.68 -0.36 2.70
C ILE A 253 -2.67 -0.38 1.18
N ASP A 254 -1.71 -1.10 0.62
CA ASP A 254 -1.80 -1.50 -0.78
C ASP A 254 -2.44 -2.88 -0.85
N ALA A 255 -3.39 -3.03 -1.75
CA ALA A 255 -4.16 -4.27 -1.84
C ALA A 255 -4.33 -4.75 -3.28
N LEU A 256 -4.49 -6.07 -3.41
CA LEU A 256 -4.82 -6.72 -4.67
C LEU A 256 -6.32 -6.59 -4.94
N VAL A 257 -6.66 -6.19 -6.15
CA VAL A 257 -8.04 -6.08 -6.63
C VAL A 257 -8.18 -6.69 -8.02
N ILE A 258 -9.38 -7.07 -8.39
CA ILE A 258 -9.69 -7.64 -9.71
C ILE A 258 -10.51 -6.61 -10.48
N PRO A 259 -10.05 -6.13 -11.67
CA PRO A 259 -10.83 -5.24 -12.52
C PRO A 259 -12.15 -5.87 -12.95
N ALA A 260 -13.18 -5.05 -13.14
CA ALA A 260 -14.50 -5.51 -13.58
C ALA A 260 -14.46 -6.23 -14.96
N GLY A 261 -13.50 -5.86 -15.81
CA GLY A 261 -13.30 -6.45 -17.15
C GLY A 261 -12.29 -7.59 -17.20
N ALA A 262 -11.75 -8.07 -16.06
CA ALA A 262 -10.74 -9.13 -16.05
C ALA A 262 -11.18 -10.39 -16.80
N LYS A 263 -10.27 -10.94 -17.59
CA LYS A 263 -10.55 -12.15 -18.44
C LYS A 263 -10.27 -13.44 -17.69
N HIS A 264 -9.38 -13.40 -16.69
CA HIS A 264 -8.94 -14.59 -15.94
C HIS A 264 -9.17 -14.41 -14.43
N PRO A 265 -10.44 -14.19 -13.97
CA PRO A 265 -10.72 -13.94 -12.55
C PRO A 265 -10.41 -15.14 -11.67
N GLN A 266 -10.49 -16.39 -12.18
CA GLN A 266 -10.11 -17.57 -11.38
C GLN A 266 -8.61 -17.63 -11.15
N ASN A 267 -7.80 -17.33 -12.18
CA ASN A 267 -6.36 -17.24 -12.03
C ASN A 267 -5.95 -16.09 -11.10
N ALA A 268 -6.71 -14.99 -11.10
CA ALA A 268 -6.51 -13.87 -10.18
C ALA A 268 -6.73 -14.31 -8.72
N HIS A 269 -7.81 -15.04 -8.43
CA HIS A 269 -8.05 -15.57 -7.09
C HIS A 269 -6.97 -16.58 -6.66
N LEU A 270 -6.50 -17.44 -7.59
CA LEU A 270 -5.39 -18.36 -7.31
C LEU A 270 -4.08 -17.60 -6.97
N PHE A 271 -3.83 -16.50 -7.65
CA PHE A 271 -2.66 -15.66 -7.36
C PHE A 271 -2.76 -14.99 -5.99
N MET A 272 -3.95 -14.47 -5.66
CA MET A 272 -4.21 -13.90 -4.33
C MET A 272 -4.04 -14.96 -3.23
N ASP A 273 -4.61 -16.16 -3.41
CA ASP A 273 -4.46 -17.26 -2.45
C ASP A 273 -3.01 -17.74 -2.32
N PHE A 274 -2.26 -17.72 -3.44
CA PHE A 274 -0.84 -18.08 -3.43
C PHE A 274 0.00 -17.09 -2.60
N LEU A 275 -0.25 -15.80 -2.73
CA LEU A 275 0.46 -14.76 -1.97
C LEU A 275 0.14 -14.79 -0.48
N LEU A 276 -0.98 -15.38 -0.07
CA LEU A 276 -1.35 -15.57 1.34
C LEU A 276 -0.75 -16.84 1.96
N GLN A 277 0.04 -17.64 1.23
CA GLN A 277 0.83 -18.72 1.84
C GLN A 277 1.88 -18.13 2.76
N PRO A 278 2.03 -18.59 4.02
CA PRO A 278 2.94 -17.97 4.99
C PRO A 278 4.39 -17.85 4.49
N GLU A 279 4.90 -18.87 3.80
CA GLU A 279 6.24 -18.86 3.24
C GLU A 279 6.40 -17.82 2.13
N ILE A 280 5.38 -17.70 1.26
CA ILE A 280 5.39 -16.72 0.15
C ILE A 280 5.19 -15.31 0.70
N ALA A 281 4.27 -15.13 1.64
CA ALA A 281 4.04 -13.86 2.31
C ALA A 281 5.30 -13.37 3.05
N ALA A 282 6.08 -14.30 3.64
CA ALA A 282 7.37 -13.97 4.24
C ALA A 282 8.40 -13.55 3.19
N GLN A 283 8.49 -14.26 2.06
CA GLN A 283 9.38 -13.91 0.96
C GLN A 283 9.09 -12.51 0.43
N VAL A 284 7.82 -12.21 0.16
CA VAL A 284 7.38 -10.87 -0.27
C VAL A 284 7.71 -9.81 0.77
N ALA A 285 7.37 -10.04 2.04
CA ALA A 285 7.63 -9.10 3.12
C ALA A 285 9.13 -8.79 3.25
N GLN A 286 9.98 -9.81 3.14
CA GLN A 286 11.43 -9.64 3.21
C GLN A 286 11.99 -8.90 1.99
N ALA A 287 11.51 -9.20 0.79
CA ALA A 287 11.93 -8.53 -0.44
C ALA A 287 11.56 -7.04 -0.44
N GLN A 288 10.39 -6.72 0.08
CA GLN A 288 9.83 -5.37 0.05
C GLN A 288 10.07 -4.57 1.34
N GLN A 289 10.58 -5.21 2.39
CA GLN A 289 10.78 -4.58 3.72
C GLN A 289 9.50 -3.93 4.28
N PHE A 290 8.36 -4.61 4.09
CA PHE A 290 7.05 -4.20 4.60
C PHE A 290 6.45 -5.26 5.54
N ARG A 291 5.48 -4.85 6.36
CA ARG A 291 4.72 -5.76 7.18
C ARG A 291 3.85 -6.68 6.31
N SER A 292 3.99 -8.00 6.51
CA SER A 292 3.12 -8.99 5.88
C SER A 292 1.66 -8.86 6.35
N PRO A 293 0.68 -9.04 5.47
CA PRO A 293 -0.71 -9.17 5.87
C PRO A 293 -1.03 -10.50 6.57
N VAL A 294 -0.10 -11.46 6.54
CA VAL A 294 -0.25 -12.81 7.12
C VAL A 294 0.65 -12.92 8.36
N PRO A 295 0.10 -12.94 9.59
CA PRO A 295 0.89 -13.03 10.81
C PRO A 295 1.82 -14.24 10.87
N GLU A 296 1.38 -15.39 10.37
CA GLU A 296 2.16 -16.63 10.35
C GLU A 296 3.42 -16.53 9.47
N ALA A 297 3.51 -15.54 8.57
CA ALA A 297 4.72 -15.28 7.79
C ALA A 297 5.92 -14.97 8.69
N LEU A 298 5.71 -14.43 9.88
CA LEU A 298 6.78 -14.15 10.83
C LEU A 298 7.59 -15.40 11.20
N ASP A 299 6.99 -16.59 11.20
CA ASP A 299 7.68 -17.85 11.52
C ASP A 299 8.78 -18.20 10.50
N TYR A 300 8.68 -17.67 9.29
CA TYR A 300 9.59 -17.91 8.16
C TYR A 300 10.61 -16.78 7.96
N LEU A 301 10.54 -15.72 8.76
CA LEU A 301 11.42 -14.55 8.64
C LEU A 301 12.59 -14.62 9.63
N PRO A 302 13.74 -14.03 9.32
CA PRO A 302 14.88 -13.97 10.24
C PRO A 302 14.57 -13.07 11.45
N ASP A 303 15.27 -13.30 12.56
CA ASP A 303 15.04 -12.57 13.81
C ASP A 303 15.29 -11.06 13.67
N GLU A 304 16.21 -10.65 12.84
CA GLU A 304 16.48 -9.24 12.53
C GLU A 304 15.25 -8.55 11.89
N PHE A 305 14.53 -9.27 11.01
CA PHE A 305 13.28 -8.75 10.43
C PHE A 305 12.15 -8.69 11.47
N LYS A 306 12.02 -9.75 12.28
CA LYS A 306 10.98 -9.81 13.35
C LYS A 306 11.14 -8.70 14.36
N ASN A 307 12.37 -8.32 14.67
CA ASN A 307 12.69 -7.29 15.67
C ASN A 307 12.85 -5.90 15.05
N ASN A 308 12.64 -5.75 13.74
CA ASN A 308 12.77 -4.46 13.08
C ASN A 308 11.59 -3.53 13.44
N PRO A 309 11.83 -2.43 14.18
CA PRO A 309 10.77 -1.55 14.63
C PRO A 309 10.15 -0.71 13.51
N ALA A 310 10.81 -0.59 12.36
CA ALA A 310 10.27 0.11 11.20
C ALA A 310 9.23 -0.72 10.44
N ILE A 311 9.25 -2.04 10.60
CA ILE A 311 8.34 -2.98 9.95
C ILE A 311 7.27 -3.48 10.93
N ASN A 312 7.70 -3.96 12.10
CA ASN A 312 6.83 -4.57 13.08
C ASN A 312 6.41 -3.55 14.16
N ILE A 313 5.59 -2.60 13.71
CA ILE A 313 5.06 -1.53 14.54
C ILE A 313 4.13 -2.13 15.62
N PRO A 314 4.28 -1.75 16.89
CA PRO A 314 3.41 -2.21 17.97
C PRO A 314 1.92 -1.95 17.70
N SER A 315 1.07 -2.90 18.08
CA SER A 315 -0.38 -2.83 17.79
C SER A 315 -1.06 -1.62 18.43
N ASP A 316 -0.62 -1.19 19.62
CA ASP A 316 -1.14 0.00 20.30
C ASP A 316 -0.83 1.31 19.54
N ILE A 317 0.28 1.35 18.81
CA ILE A 317 0.59 2.48 17.89
C ILE A 317 -0.35 2.43 16.68
N LEU A 318 -0.60 1.24 16.13
CA LEU A 318 -1.49 1.07 14.98
C LEU A 318 -2.97 1.32 15.34
N GLU A 319 -3.40 1.14 16.58
CA GLU A 319 -4.76 1.48 17.03
C GLU A 319 -5.08 2.98 16.90
N ASN A 320 -4.05 3.84 16.94
CA ASN A 320 -4.16 5.29 16.79
C ASN A 320 -3.74 5.79 15.39
N ASN A 321 -3.77 4.91 14.38
CA ASN A 321 -3.47 5.28 13.02
C ASN A 321 -4.61 6.08 12.37
N GLU A 322 -4.27 6.78 11.30
CA GLU A 322 -5.22 7.46 10.45
C GLU A 322 -4.87 7.22 8.98
N PHE A 323 -5.83 6.72 8.20
CA PHE A 323 -5.64 6.60 6.76
C PHE A 323 -5.53 7.96 6.09
N ILE A 324 -4.58 8.07 5.15
CA ILE A 324 -4.47 9.23 4.27
C ILE A 324 -5.42 9.00 3.10
N THR A 325 -6.58 9.68 3.11
CA THR A 325 -7.67 9.45 2.15
C THR A 325 -7.66 10.45 1.01
N ASP A 326 -8.40 10.15 -0.06
CA ASP A 326 -8.66 11.08 -1.17
C ASP A 326 -9.38 12.35 -0.66
N LEU A 327 -8.86 13.50 -1.04
CA LEU A 327 -9.39 14.83 -0.67
C LEU A 327 -10.25 15.46 -1.76
N GLY A 328 -10.43 14.79 -2.88
CA GLY A 328 -11.20 15.31 -4.01
C GLY A 328 -10.64 16.66 -4.52
N GLU A 329 -11.46 17.70 -4.54
CA GLU A 329 -11.07 19.03 -5.05
C GLU A 329 -9.95 19.70 -4.23
N TYR A 330 -9.74 19.31 -2.98
CA TYR A 330 -8.69 19.85 -2.12
C TYR A 330 -7.29 19.35 -2.47
N GLU A 331 -7.13 18.27 -3.25
CA GLU A 331 -5.82 17.78 -3.70
C GLU A 331 -4.98 18.89 -4.36
N THR A 332 -5.61 19.70 -5.23
CA THR A 332 -4.93 20.83 -5.87
C THR A 332 -4.43 21.86 -4.86
N LYS A 333 -5.18 22.10 -3.77
CA LYS A 333 -4.78 23.04 -2.73
C LYS A 333 -3.57 22.53 -1.95
N TYR A 334 -3.55 21.24 -1.59
CA TYR A 334 -2.38 20.61 -0.97
C TYR A 334 -1.14 20.69 -1.87
N GLN A 335 -1.28 20.41 -3.16
CA GLN A 335 -0.19 20.52 -4.13
C GLN A 335 0.35 21.95 -4.23
N ASN A 336 -0.52 22.96 -4.20
CA ASN A 336 -0.12 24.36 -4.23
C ASN A 336 0.64 24.75 -2.96
N ILE A 337 0.18 24.35 -1.77
CA ILE A 337 0.87 24.60 -0.50
C ILE A 337 2.26 23.96 -0.53
N TRP A 338 2.35 22.67 -0.94
CA TRP A 338 3.61 21.95 -1.02
C TRP A 338 4.60 22.61 -1.97
N SER A 339 4.15 22.89 -3.19
CA SER A 339 4.99 23.52 -4.21
C SER A 339 5.48 24.90 -3.77
N SER A 340 4.62 25.68 -3.11
CA SER A 340 4.99 27.02 -2.60
C SER A 340 6.05 26.94 -1.50
N MET A 341 5.92 25.98 -0.56
CA MET A 341 6.89 25.78 0.51
C MET A 341 8.28 25.38 -0.04
N LYS A 342 8.31 24.50 -1.06
CA LYS A 342 9.59 24.06 -1.67
C LYS A 342 10.36 25.21 -2.36
N LEU A 343 9.66 26.25 -2.78
CA LEU A 343 10.28 27.43 -3.42
C LEU A 343 10.85 28.45 -2.42
N LEU A 344 10.61 28.28 -1.12
CA LEU A 344 11.18 29.16 -0.11
C LEU A 344 12.69 28.96 0.01
N ASP A 345 13.42 30.04 0.25
CA ASP A 345 14.82 29.97 0.66
C ASP A 345 14.96 29.31 2.04
N LYS A 346 16.11 28.67 2.30
CA LYS A 346 16.42 28.04 3.60
C LYS A 346 16.66 29.05 4.71
#